data_513ad690c2d5fbf6716662b1847e2707
#
_entry.id   513ad690c2d5fbf6716662b1847e2707
#
_cell.length_a   1.000
_cell.length_b   1.000
_cell.length_c   1.000
_cell.angle_alpha   90.00
_cell.angle_beta   90.00
_cell.angle_gamma   90.00
#
_symmetry.space_group_name_H-M   'P 1'
#
loop_
_entity.id
_entity.type
_entity.pdbx_description
1 polymer ?
#
loop_
_entity_poly.entity_id
_entity_poly.type
_entity_poly.pdbx_seq_one_letter_code
_entity_poly.pdbx_strand_id
1 'polypeptide(L)'
;WNQNYYAAGVAMVYDVPTRRFPVRKRDTATFDRINAQLMQGKHITPKEEVLFLQEMVNSPQLYEYIETHNDNYDLFVFMPYMFGTTFHGVLACPEKAVMIPCFHEEAYAHLRLFRQTYINIRGMIFNSVPEMQLANRLYDLDEVEQICMGIGMDTSISGDGAAFREKYGITDPYLIYAGRKDSGKNVHTLLQYFAEYKKRNPEDPLQLVLIGGGTIAIPDSVKDCVHDLGYVSQQDKYDALQGALF
;
A
#
# COMPACT_ATOMS: atom_id res chain seq x y z
N TRP A 1 9.47 -3.64 10.80
CA TRP A 1 9.81 -4.73 9.87
C TRP A 1 10.98 -5.60 10.38
N ASN A 2 11.49 -5.38 11.58
CA ASN A 2 12.60 -6.11 12.19
C ASN A 2 12.18 -7.05 13.31
N GLN A 3 10.89 -7.19 13.57
CA GLN A 3 10.36 -7.96 14.68
C GLN A 3 9.27 -8.91 14.20
N ASN A 4 9.28 -10.12 14.75
CA ASN A 4 8.21 -11.08 14.56
C ASN A 4 7.09 -10.74 15.55
N TYR A 5 6.12 -9.96 15.12
CA TYR A 5 4.99 -9.56 15.96
C TYR A 5 4.10 -10.74 16.33
N TYR A 6 3.88 -11.65 15.38
CA TYR A 6 3.16 -12.90 15.61
C TYR A 6 4.14 -14.08 15.70
N ALA A 7 3.79 -15.08 16.49
CA ALA A 7 4.56 -16.33 16.53
C ALA A 7 4.54 -17.04 15.17
N ALA A 8 5.66 -17.68 14.82
CA ALA A 8 5.74 -18.56 13.67
C ALA A 8 4.85 -19.80 13.87
N GLY A 9 4.37 -20.39 12.78
CA GLY A 9 3.49 -21.56 12.80
C GLY A 9 2.20 -21.33 12.02
N VAL A 10 1.23 -22.22 12.19
CA VAL A 10 -0.07 -22.17 11.53
C VAL A 10 -1.13 -21.66 12.49
N ALA A 11 -1.94 -20.72 12.05
CA ALA A 11 -3.11 -20.20 12.78
C ALA A 11 -4.24 -19.92 11.79
N MET A 12 -5.47 -19.91 12.26
CA MET A 12 -6.61 -19.43 11.48
C MET A 12 -6.70 -17.90 11.57
N VAL A 13 -6.87 -17.25 10.44
CA VAL A 13 -7.09 -15.80 10.33
C VAL A 13 -8.28 -15.60 9.41
N TYR A 14 -9.41 -15.08 9.92
CA TYR A 14 -10.67 -14.96 9.18
C TYR A 14 -11.05 -16.26 8.45
N ASP A 15 -10.98 -17.38 9.18
CA ASP A 15 -11.26 -18.74 8.67
C ASP A 15 -10.33 -19.25 7.55
N VAL A 16 -9.21 -18.55 7.32
CA VAL A 16 -8.18 -18.95 6.36
C VAL A 16 -6.96 -19.54 7.11
N PRO A 17 -6.52 -20.77 6.79
CA PRO A 17 -5.28 -21.31 7.33
C PRO A 17 -4.09 -20.42 6.92
N THR A 18 -3.46 -19.80 7.90
CA THR A 18 -2.35 -18.87 7.69
C THR A 18 -1.08 -19.40 8.31
N ARG A 19 -0.08 -19.69 7.50
CA ARG A 19 1.27 -20.05 7.97
C ARG A 19 2.16 -18.83 8.04
N ARG A 20 2.78 -18.62 9.21
CA ARG A 20 3.70 -17.51 9.47
C ARG A 20 5.11 -18.03 9.57
N PHE A 21 6.02 -17.35 8.91
CA PHE A 21 7.44 -17.66 8.94
C PHE A 21 8.19 -16.54 9.67
N PRO A 22 9.27 -16.87 10.41
CA PRO A 22 10.07 -15.86 11.08
C PRO A 22 10.84 -15.01 10.06
N VAL A 23 10.83 -13.72 10.29
CA VAL A 23 11.62 -12.77 9.50
C VAL A 23 13.04 -12.72 10.06
N ARG A 24 14.04 -12.75 9.20
CA ARG A 24 15.45 -12.54 9.57
C ARG A 24 15.66 -11.11 10.06
N LYS A 25 16.42 -10.95 11.12
CA LYS A 25 16.85 -9.62 11.58
C LYS A 25 17.75 -8.98 10.51
N ARG A 26 17.37 -7.79 10.05
CA ARG A 26 18.12 -7.04 9.03
C ARG A 26 19.33 -6.30 9.63
N ASP A 27 20.31 -6.03 8.79
CA ASP A 27 21.25 -4.94 9.02
C ASP A 27 20.58 -3.61 8.64
N THR A 28 20.03 -2.94 9.66
CA THR A 28 19.28 -1.69 9.47
C THR A 28 20.18 -0.58 8.92
N ALA A 29 21.42 -0.50 9.34
CA ALA A 29 22.33 0.55 8.90
C ALA A 29 22.65 0.42 7.40
N THR A 30 22.95 -0.79 6.94
CA THR A 30 23.17 -1.06 5.51
C THR A 30 21.90 -0.81 4.68
N PHE A 31 20.74 -1.29 5.14
CA PHE A 31 19.49 -1.05 4.45
C PHE A 31 19.16 0.44 4.33
N ASP A 32 19.18 1.18 5.44
CA ASP A 32 18.81 2.60 5.49
C ASP A 32 19.74 3.46 4.63
N ARG A 33 21.03 3.14 4.61
CA ARG A 33 22.00 3.84 3.77
C ARG A 33 21.69 3.70 2.28
N ILE A 34 21.41 2.46 1.82
CA ILE A 34 21.10 2.21 0.40
C ILE A 34 19.72 2.77 0.06
N ASN A 35 18.75 2.62 0.94
CA ASN A 35 17.41 3.17 0.77
C ASN A 35 17.43 4.69 0.62
N ALA A 36 18.23 5.38 1.44
CA ALA A 36 18.37 6.83 1.35
C ALA A 36 18.96 7.28 -0.01
N GLN A 37 19.88 6.52 -0.59
CA GLN A 37 20.39 6.81 -1.94
C GLN A 37 19.29 6.67 -2.99
N LEU A 38 18.51 5.58 -2.95
CA LEU A 38 17.38 5.36 -3.87
C LEU A 38 16.34 6.47 -3.75
N MET A 39 15.97 6.87 -2.53
CA MET A 39 15.00 7.95 -2.29
C MET A 39 15.49 9.33 -2.76
N GLN A 40 16.80 9.51 -2.90
CA GLN A 40 17.40 10.71 -3.49
C GLN A 40 17.54 10.63 -5.01
N GLY A 41 17.02 9.57 -5.65
CA GLY A 41 17.15 9.34 -7.09
C GLY A 41 18.57 8.97 -7.54
N LYS A 42 19.43 8.55 -6.62
CA LYS A 42 20.81 8.13 -6.94
C LYS A 42 20.83 6.69 -7.42
N HIS A 43 21.71 6.43 -8.39
CA HIS A 43 21.99 5.06 -8.80
C HIS A 43 22.77 4.31 -7.71
N ILE A 44 22.40 3.05 -7.51
CA ILE A 44 23.14 2.12 -6.65
C ILE A 44 23.87 1.09 -7.51
N THR A 45 24.93 0.54 -6.97
CA THR A 45 25.72 -0.48 -7.67
C THR A 45 24.99 -1.84 -7.67
N PRO A 46 25.31 -2.76 -8.59
CA PRO A 46 24.75 -4.12 -8.57
C PRO A 46 24.96 -4.86 -7.25
N LYS A 47 26.09 -4.61 -6.58
CA LYS A 47 26.36 -5.17 -5.26
C LYS A 47 25.43 -4.59 -4.19
N GLU A 48 25.13 -3.30 -4.27
CA GLU A 48 24.20 -2.65 -3.35
C GLU A 48 22.76 -3.09 -3.61
N GLU A 49 22.35 -3.37 -4.85
CA GLU A 49 21.04 -3.97 -5.13
C GLU A 49 20.88 -5.34 -4.41
N VAL A 50 21.89 -6.19 -4.51
CA VAL A 50 21.89 -7.49 -3.81
C VAL A 50 21.76 -7.29 -2.30
N LEU A 51 22.58 -6.42 -1.71
CA LEU A 51 22.52 -6.12 -0.28
C LEU A 51 21.18 -5.54 0.12
N PHE A 52 20.62 -4.62 -0.68
CA PHE A 52 19.32 -4.02 -0.42
C PHE A 52 18.20 -5.06 -0.34
N LEU A 53 18.14 -5.99 -1.31
CA LEU A 53 17.14 -7.05 -1.34
C LEU A 53 17.37 -8.08 -0.21
N GLN A 54 18.62 -8.37 0.14
CA GLN A 54 18.94 -9.22 1.27
C GLN A 54 18.50 -8.60 2.61
N GLU A 55 18.65 -7.28 2.76
CA GLU A 55 18.31 -6.56 3.98
C GLU A 55 16.86 -6.03 4.00
N MET A 56 16.09 -6.24 2.94
CA MET A 56 14.64 -6.10 2.99
C MET A 56 13.99 -7.14 3.92
N VAL A 57 12.67 -7.10 4.06
CA VAL A 57 11.92 -8.17 4.76
C VAL A 57 12.27 -9.50 4.12
N ASN A 58 12.93 -10.36 4.88
CA ASN A 58 13.53 -11.59 4.39
C ASN A 58 13.24 -12.75 5.34
N SER A 59 12.83 -13.89 4.80
CA SER A 59 12.46 -15.09 5.55
C SER A 59 12.96 -16.37 4.84
N PRO A 60 14.21 -16.81 5.11
CA PRO A 60 14.76 -18.01 4.47
C PRO A 60 13.89 -19.26 4.63
N GLN A 61 13.24 -19.43 5.79
CA GLN A 61 12.34 -20.57 6.01
C GLN A 61 11.09 -20.54 5.12
N LEU A 62 10.65 -19.35 4.65
CA LEU A 62 9.57 -19.25 3.68
C LEU A 62 10.01 -19.83 2.33
N TYR A 63 11.22 -19.52 1.88
CA TYR A 63 11.73 -19.99 0.58
C TYR A 63 11.97 -21.48 0.59
N GLU A 64 12.59 -22.00 1.65
CA GLU A 64 12.75 -23.44 1.87
C GLU A 64 11.39 -24.17 1.88
N TYR A 65 10.38 -23.58 2.50
CA TYR A 65 9.03 -24.14 2.48
C TYR A 65 8.44 -24.17 1.08
N ILE A 66 8.58 -23.09 0.30
CA ILE A 66 8.10 -23.03 -1.09
C ILE A 66 8.79 -24.12 -1.92
N GLU A 67 10.12 -24.22 -1.85
CA GLU A 67 10.90 -25.22 -2.59
C GLU A 67 10.50 -26.65 -2.23
N THR A 68 10.38 -26.95 -0.93
CA THR A 68 10.10 -28.32 -0.45
C THR A 68 8.64 -28.75 -0.59
N HIS A 69 7.71 -27.80 -0.75
CA HIS A 69 6.28 -28.06 -0.86
C HIS A 69 5.68 -27.59 -2.20
N ASN A 70 6.53 -27.33 -3.18
CA ASN A 70 6.12 -26.81 -4.49
C ASN A 70 5.04 -27.67 -5.16
N ASP A 71 5.13 -29.00 -5.03
CA ASP A 71 4.18 -29.95 -5.63
C ASP A 71 2.79 -29.92 -4.97
N ASN A 72 2.67 -29.34 -3.78
CA ASN A 72 1.40 -29.24 -3.06
C ASN A 72 0.55 -28.04 -3.53
N TYR A 73 1.09 -27.20 -4.40
CA TYR A 73 0.43 -25.97 -4.85
C TYR A 73 0.42 -25.90 -6.38
N ASP A 74 -0.70 -25.44 -6.94
CA ASP A 74 -0.82 -25.16 -8.36
C ASP A 74 -0.16 -23.82 -8.72
N LEU A 75 -0.31 -22.82 -7.86
CA LEU A 75 0.23 -21.48 -8.02
C LEU A 75 0.67 -20.91 -6.68
N PHE A 76 1.65 -20.01 -6.73
CA PHE A 76 2.03 -19.13 -5.63
C PHE A 76 1.76 -17.68 -6.02
N VAL A 77 0.91 -17.00 -5.25
CA VAL A 77 0.57 -15.59 -5.51
C VAL A 77 1.39 -14.69 -4.59
N PHE A 78 2.18 -13.80 -5.16
CA PHE A 78 3.05 -12.86 -4.45
C PHE A 78 2.51 -11.43 -4.52
N MET A 79 2.60 -10.70 -3.38
CA MET A 79 2.13 -9.31 -3.28
C MET A 79 2.88 -8.59 -2.14
N PRO A 80 3.33 -7.36 -2.33
CA PRO A 80 3.61 -6.63 -3.58
C PRO A 80 5.02 -6.94 -4.13
N TYR A 81 5.41 -6.29 -5.24
CA TYR A 81 6.66 -6.57 -5.97
C TYR A 81 7.94 -6.28 -5.18
N MET A 82 7.92 -5.23 -4.34
CA MET A 82 9.11 -4.60 -3.78
C MET A 82 9.77 -5.33 -2.61
N PHE A 83 9.11 -6.30 -2.00
CA PHE A 83 9.64 -6.96 -0.80
C PHE A 83 10.62 -8.09 -1.10
N GLY A 84 11.63 -8.25 -0.22
CA GLY A 84 12.57 -9.35 -0.31
C GLY A 84 11.88 -10.72 -0.23
N THR A 85 10.79 -10.86 0.53
CA THR A 85 9.98 -12.08 0.56
C THR A 85 9.35 -12.41 -0.79
N THR A 86 8.91 -11.41 -1.55
CA THR A 86 8.42 -11.60 -2.92
C THR A 86 9.56 -11.96 -3.86
N PHE A 87 10.65 -11.18 -3.85
CA PHE A 87 11.79 -11.40 -4.73
C PHE A 87 12.37 -12.81 -4.59
N HIS A 88 12.72 -13.21 -3.37
CA HIS A 88 13.29 -14.53 -3.12
C HIS A 88 12.26 -15.66 -3.24
N GLY A 89 10.99 -15.39 -2.89
CA GLY A 89 9.91 -16.37 -3.07
C GLY A 89 9.66 -16.70 -4.53
N VAL A 90 9.65 -15.71 -5.40
CA VAL A 90 9.53 -15.89 -6.86
C VAL A 90 10.68 -16.71 -7.41
N LEU A 91 11.92 -16.47 -6.94
CA LEU A 91 13.09 -17.25 -7.36
C LEU A 91 12.99 -18.74 -6.97
N ALA A 92 12.27 -19.06 -5.89
CA ALA A 92 12.07 -20.44 -5.44
C ALA A 92 11.03 -21.22 -6.27
N CYS A 93 10.15 -20.53 -7.03
CA CYS A 93 9.08 -21.17 -7.80
C CYS A 93 8.64 -20.36 -9.03
N PRO A 94 9.54 -19.92 -9.92
CA PRO A 94 9.20 -18.96 -10.98
C PRO A 94 8.08 -19.48 -11.91
N GLU A 95 8.06 -20.75 -12.24
CA GLU A 95 7.08 -21.36 -13.15
C GLU A 95 5.65 -21.40 -12.60
N LYS A 96 5.51 -21.32 -11.27
CA LYS A 96 4.21 -21.26 -10.57
C LYS A 96 3.95 -19.89 -9.95
N ALA A 97 4.86 -18.93 -10.11
CA ALA A 97 4.74 -17.62 -9.51
C ALA A 97 3.79 -16.72 -10.32
N VAL A 98 2.76 -16.22 -9.67
CA VAL A 98 1.89 -15.15 -10.14
C VAL A 98 2.05 -13.96 -9.22
N MET A 99 2.15 -12.75 -9.76
CA MET A 99 2.36 -11.56 -8.96
C MET A 99 1.18 -10.59 -9.07
N ILE A 100 0.77 -10.02 -7.92
CA ILE A 100 -0.02 -8.79 -7.84
C ILE A 100 0.96 -7.68 -7.45
N PRO A 101 1.57 -6.97 -8.42
CA PRO A 101 2.77 -6.20 -8.14
C PRO A 101 2.52 -4.94 -7.33
N CYS A 102 1.42 -4.26 -7.50
CA CYS A 102 1.15 -2.94 -6.94
C CYS A 102 2.25 -1.93 -7.33
N PHE A 103 2.61 -1.88 -8.61
CA PHE A 103 3.66 -1.00 -9.12
C PHE A 103 3.28 0.49 -9.02
N HIS A 104 4.29 1.26 -8.62
CA HIS A 104 4.29 2.71 -8.71
C HIS A 104 5.53 3.18 -9.47
N GLU A 105 5.48 4.39 -10.05
CA GLU A 105 6.67 5.03 -10.63
C GLU A 105 7.57 5.52 -9.48
N GLU A 106 8.45 4.64 -9.03
CA GLU A 106 9.32 4.84 -7.88
C GLU A 106 10.69 4.18 -8.09
N ALA A 107 11.69 4.62 -7.31
CA ALA A 107 13.07 4.17 -7.50
C ALA A 107 13.26 2.64 -7.43
N TYR A 108 12.48 1.96 -6.62
CA TYR A 108 12.56 0.50 -6.48
C TYR A 108 12.16 -0.23 -7.76
N ALA A 109 11.15 0.27 -8.48
CA ALA A 109 10.68 -0.35 -9.72
C ALA A 109 11.77 -0.41 -10.81
N HIS A 110 12.79 0.43 -10.72
CA HIS A 110 13.89 0.48 -11.67
C HIS A 110 15.07 -0.44 -11.33
N LEU A 111 15.00 -1.20 -10.23
CA LEU A 111 16.07 -2.12 -9.85
C LEU A 111 16.28 -3.19 -10.92
N ARG A 112 17.53 -3.40 -11.32
CA ARG A 112 17.93 -4.36 -12.35
C ARG A 112 17.54 -5.79 -11.97
N LEU A 113 17.69 -6.15 -10.70
CA LEU A 113 17.37 -7.49 -10.23
C LEU A 113 15.87 -7.80 -10.35
N PHE A 114 14.99 -6.85 -10.11
CA PHE A 114 13.57 -7.04 -10.37
C PHE A 114 13.28 -7.27 -11.85
N ARG A 115 13.88 -6.46 -12.74
CA ARG A 115 13.73 -6.66 -14.19
C ARG A 115 14.14 -8.06 -14.63
N GLN A 116 15.26 -8.55 -14.12
CA GLN A 116 15.80 -9.88 -14.50
C GLN A 116 14.99 -11.03 -13.93
N THR A 117 14.34 -10.84 -12.78
CA THR A 117 13.61 -11.89 -12.08
C THR A 117 12.16 -11.98 -12.57
N TYR A 118 11.48 -10.84 -12.68
CA TYR A 118 10.04 -10.83 -12.90
C TYR A 118 9.60 -11.08 -14.34
N ILE A 119 10.52 -11.08 -15.29
CA ILE A 119 10.27 -11.54 -16.67
C ILE A 119 10.19 -13.07 -16.80
N ASN A 120 10.52 -13.82 -15.76
CA ASN A 120 10.54 -15.29 -15.77
C ASN A 120 9.39 -15.90 -14.96
N ILE A 121 8.43 -15.11 -14.51
CA ILE A 121 7.29 -15.62 -13.77
C ILE A 121 6.15 -16.00 -14.70
N ARG A 122 5.23 -16.82 -14.20
CA ARG A 122 4.09 -17.27 -14.99
C ARG A 122 3.14 -16.13 -15.39
N GLY A 123 2.87 -15.18 -14.48
CA GLY A 123 1.94 -14.11 -14.82
C GLY A 123 1.87 -12.98 -13.81
N MET A 124 1.23 -11.89 -14.23
CA MET A 124 0.96 -10.71 -13.41
C MET A 124 -0.53 -10.33 -13.45
N ILE A 125 -1.06 -10.01 -12.29
CA ILE A 125 -2.42 -9.50 -12.10
C ILE A 125 -2.31 -8.04 -11.65
N PHE A 126 -2.76 -7.13 -12.49
CA PHE A 126 -2.68 -5.69 -12.23
C PHE A 126 -3.97 -5.15 -11.63
N ASN A 127 -3.84 -4.19 -10.73
CA ASN A 127 -4.99 -3.51 -10.11
C ASN A 127 -5.57 -2.40 -11.01
N SER A 128 -4.80 -1.94 -12.00
CA SER A 128 -5.24 -0.90 -12.93
C SER A 128 -4.50 -0.95 -14.26
N VAL A 129 -5.13 -0.41 -15.30
CA VAL A 129 -4.50 -0.29 -16.61
C VAL A 129 -3.24 0.59 -16.58
N PRO A 130 -3.20 1.75 -15.89
CA PRO A 130 -1.97 2.52 -15.77
C PRO A 130 -0.81 1.76 -15.11
N GLU A 131 -1.09 0.92 -14.12
CA GLU A 131 -0.08 0.05 -13.48
C GLU A 131 0.49 -0.95 -14.50
N MET A 132 -0.37 -1.63 -15.25
CA MET A 132 0.04 -2.56 -16.31
C MET A 132 0.88 -1.84 -17.39
N GLN A 133 0.49 -0.65 -17.81
CA GLN A 133 1.24 0.15 -18.76
C GLN A 133 2.63 0.56 -18.20
N LEU A 134 2.70 0.90 -16.91
CA LEU A 134 3.97 1.17 -16.24
C LEU A 134 4.88 -0.06 -16.25
N ALA A 135 4.35 -1.23 -15.85
CA ALA A 135 5.10 -2.47 -15.83
C ALA A 135 5.69 -2.80 -17.22
N ASN A 136 4.89 -2.70 -18.28
CA ASN A 136 5.33 -2.96 -19.66
C ASN A 136 6.33 -1.89 -20.20
N ARG A 137 6.40 -0.71 -19.61
CA ARG A 137 7.48 0.26 -19.91
C ARG A 137 8.79 -0.07 -19.21
N LEU A 138 8.72 -0.67 -18.02
CA LEU A 138 9.88 -0.94 -17.18
C LEU A 138 10.51 -2.31 -17.43
N TYR A 139 9.69 -3.30 -17.79
CA TYR A 139 10.08 -4.69 -17.92
C TYR A 139 9.68 -5.24 -19.29
N ASP A 140 10.47 -6.20 -19.77
CA ASP A 140 10.14 -6.98 -20.96
C ASP A 140 9.20 -8.13 -20.52
N LEU A 141 7.89 -7.92 -20.64
CA LEU A 141 6.87 -8.84 -20.15
C LEU A 141 6.14 -9.59 -21.27
N ASP A 142 6.71 -9.66 -22.48
CA ASP A 142 6.07 -10.27 -23.64
C ASP A 142 5.71 -11.74 -23.43
N GLU A 143 6.53 -12.46 -22.66
CA GLU A 143 6.30 -13.88 -22.33
C GLU A 143 5.55 -14.11 -21.01
N VAL A 144 5.17 -13.03 -20.29
CA VAL A 144 4.48 -13.10 -19.01
C VAL A 144 2.97 -12.94 -19.23
N GLU A 145 2.16 -13.89 -18.77
CA GLU A 145 0.71 -13.76 -18.83
C GLU A 145 0.24 -12.54 -18.02
N GLN A 146 -0.60 -11.69 -18.61
CA GLN A 146 -1.01 -10.42 -18.00
C GLN A 146 -2.53 -10.27 -17.99
N ILE A 147 -3.07 -9.86 -16.85
CA ILE A 147 -4.47 -9.48 -16.71
C ILE A 147 -4.63 -8.24 -15.82
N CYS A 148 -5.54 -7.34 -16.17
CA CYS A 148 -5.98 -6.24 -15.31
C CYS A 148 -7.34 -6.59 -14.70
N MET A 149 -7.36 -6.87 -13.39
CA MET A 149 -8.59 -7.29 -12.67
C MET A 149 -9.23 -6.16 -11.87
N GLY A 150 -8.47 -5.13 -11.50
CA GLY A 150 -8.92 -4.12 -10.55
C GLY A 150 -8.83 -4.61 -9.09
N ILE A 151 -9.42 -3.83 -8.19
CA ILE A 151 -9.48 -4.13 -6.76
C ILE A 151 -10.94 -4.38 -6.39
N GLY A 152 -11.22 -5.52 -5.74
CA GLY A 152 -12.54 -5.83 -5.22
C GLY A 152 -12.95 -4.90 -4.08
N MET A 153 -14.21 -4.52 -4.06
CA MET A 153 -14.82 -3.75 -2.98
C MET A 153 -16.01 -4.51 -2.41
N ASP A 154 -16.16 -4.48 -1.10
CA ASP A 154 -17.36 -4.97 -0.43
C ASP A 154 -18.51 -3.96 -0.64
N THR A 155 -19.47 -4.32 -1.47
CA THR A 155 -20.65 -3.50 -1.76
C THR A 155 -21.84 -3.82 -0.87
N SER A 156 -21.71 -4.76 0.07
CA SER A 156 -22.76 -5.11 1.03
C SER A 156 -22.91 -4.09 2.17
N ILE A 157 -21.90 -3.27 2.41
CA ILE A 157 -21.91 -2.27 3.46
C ILE A 157 -22.56 -1.00 2.93
N SER A 158 -23.71 -0.65 3.52
CA SER A 158 -24.38 0.64 3.28
C SER A 158 -23.99 1.65 4.36
N GLY A 159 -23.87 2.93 3.99
CA GLY A 159 -23.66 4.02 4.91
C GLY A 159 -24.98 4.69 5.36
N ASP A 160 -24.94 5.31 6.53
CA ASP A 160 -25.98 6.20 7.05
C ASP A 160 -25.37 7.57 7.43
N GLY A 161 -25.42 8.52 6.48
CA GLY A 161 -24.85 9.84 6.67
C GLY A 161 -25.55 10.66 7.76
N ALA A 162 -26.81 10.38 8.06
CA ALA A 162 -27.55 11.04 9.14
C ALA A 162 -27.00 10.57 10.51
N ALA A 163 -26.82 9.28 10.68
CA ALA A 163 -26.21 8.71 11.88
C ALA A 163 -24.78 9.22 12.11
N PHE A 164 -23.99 9.36 11.04
CA PHE A 164 -22.64 9.95 11.14
C PHE A 164 -22.68 11.40 11.63
N ARG A 165 -23.54 12.21 11.02
CA ARG A 165 -23.70 13.63 11.40
C ARG A 165 -24.11 13.78 12.86
N GLU A 166 -25.10 13.01 13.31
CA GLU A 166 -25.56 13.00 14.71
C GLU A 166 -24.43 12.60 15.65
N LYS A 167 -23.74 11.50 15.36
CA LYS A 167 -22.67 10.95 16.21
C LYS A 167 -21.49 11.90 16.40
N TYR A 168 -21.10 12.61 15.34
CA TYR A 168 -19.91 13.49 15.35
C TYR A 168 -20.26 14.99 15.44
N GLY A 169 -21.53 15.34 15.57
CA GLY A 169 -21.99 16.74 15.70
C GLY A 169 -21.76 17.59 14.45
N ILE A 170 -21.80 16.98 13.27
CA ILE A 170 -21.57 17.68 12.00
C ILE A 170 -22.91 18.10 11.41
N THR A 171 -23.23 19.39 11.48
CA THR A 171 -24.52 19.93 11.04
C THR A 171 -24.51 20.41 9.60
N ASP A 172 -23.38 20.95 9.16
CA ASP A 172 -23.22 21.61 7.87
C ASP A 172 -22.79 20.62 6.75
N PRO A 173 -22.92 20.98 5.48
CA PRO A 173 -22.37 20.23 4.38
C PRO A 173 -20.86 20.04 4.54
N TYR A 174 -20.34 18.86 4.18
CA TYR A 174 -18.92 18.60 4.31
C TYR A 174 -18.32 17.85 3.12
N LEU A 175 -17.04 18.14 2.88
CA LEU A 175 -16.13 17.30 2.09
C LEU A 175 -15.48 16.28 3.00
N ILE A 176 -15.13 15.11 2.46
CA ILE A 176 -14.43 14.10 3.24
C ILE A 176 -13.09 13.71 2.61
N TYR A 177 -12.08 13.53 3.46
CA TYR A 177 -10.86 12.84 3.15
C TYR A 177 -10.76 11.59 4.01
N ALA A 178 -10.62 10.43 3.36
CA ALA A 178 -10.47 9.13 4.02
C ALA A 178 -9.11 8.51 3.66
N GLY A 179 -8.15 8.56 4.58
CA GLY A 179 -6.81 8.02 4.34
C GLY A 179 -5.77 8.43 5.36
N ARG A 180 -4.53 7.99 5.16
CA ARG A 180 -3.40 8.42 6.00
C ARG A 180 -3.08 9.90 5.75
N LYS A 181 -2.85 10.65 6.83
CA LYS A 181 -2.50 12.07 6.79
C LYS A 181 -0.98 12.23 6.76
N ASP A 182 -0.36 11.81 5.67
CA ASP A 182 1.08 11.94 5.43
C ASP A 182 1.38 12.76 4.16
N SER A 183 2.65 13.13 3.97
CA SER A 183 3.10 13.94 2.83
C SER A 183 2.85 13.26 1.48
N GLY A 184 2.92 11.93 1.42
CA GLY A 184 2.66 11.15 0.21
C GLY A 184 1.20 11.17 -0.26
N LYS A 185 0.28 11.58 0.62
CA LYS A 185 -1.16 11.72 0.32
C LYS A 185 -1.59 13.17 0.07
N ASN A 186 -0.67 14.12 0.07
CA ASN A 186 -0.91 15.54 -0.21
C ASN A 186 -2.00 16.21 0.63
N VAL A 187 -2.29 15.72 1.84
CA VAL A 187 -3.36 16.27 2.69
C VAL A 187 -3.07 17.72 3.12
N HIS A 188 -1.79 18.07 3.24
CA HIS A 188 -1.39 19.46 3.47
C HIS A 188 -1.82 20.39 2.32
N THR A 189 -1.75 19.94 1.07
CA THR A 189 -2.23 20.70 -0.09
C THR A 189 -3.75 20.84 -0.08
N LEU A 190 -4.48 19.77 0.30
CA LEU A 190 -5.93 19.84 0.49
C LEU A 190 -6.30 20.90 1.52
N LEU A 191 -5.63 20.92 2.66
CA LEU A 191 -5.87 21.93 3.72
C LEU A 191 -5.57 23.37 3.25
N GLN A 192 -4.50 23.57 2.47
CA GLN A 192 -4.18 24.87 1.88
C GLN A 192 -5.28 25.33 0.90
N TYR A 193 -5.76 24.44 0.04
CA TYR A 193 -6.85 24.77 -0.90
C TYR A 193 -8.15 25.02 -0.16
N PHE A 194 -8.45 24.26 0.87
CA PHE A 194 -9.64 24.48 1.69
C PHE A 194 -9.55 25.82 2.43
N ALA A 195 -8.39 26.20 2.97
CA ALA A 195 -8.18 27.50 3.60
C ALA A 195 -8.37 28.66 2.60
N GLU A 196 -7.82 28.53 1.38
CA GLU A 196 -8.03 29.54 0.34
C GLU A 196 -9.50 29.63 -0.12
N TYR A 197 -10.18 28.48 -0.21
CA TYR A 197 -11.62 28.46 -0.49
C TYR A 197 -12.44 29.21 0.55
N LYS A 198 -12.22 28.93 1.84
CA LYS A 198 -12.91 29.59 2.95
C LYS A 198 -12.61 31.09 3.01
N LYS A 199 -11.40 31.51 2.69
CA LYS A 199 -11.01 32.89 2.57
C LYS A 199 -11.81 33.65 1.49
N ARG A 200 -12.08 32.98 0.36
CA ARG A 200 -12.88 33.55 -0.74
C ARG A 200 -14.37 33.47 -0.50
N ASN A 201 -14.82 32.54 0.32
CA ASN A 201 -16.22 32.26 0.61
C ASN A 201 -16.46 32.19 2.14
N PRO A 202 -16.28 33.27 2.88
CA PRO A 202 -16.28 33.25 4.35
C PRO A 202 -17.64 32.84 4.95
N GLU A 203 -18.74 33.10 4.25
CA GLU A 203 -20.09 32.78 4.71
C GLU A 203 -20.56 31.37 4.31
N ASP A 204 -19.79 30.66 3.49
CA ASP A 204 -20.15 29.28 3.10
C ASP A 204 -19.99 28.34 4.30
N PRO A 205 -21.03 27.57 4.69
CA PRO A 205 -20.98 26.70 5.86
C PRO A 205 -20.15 25.42 5.63
N LEU A 206 -19.60 25.22 4.43
CA LEU A 206 -18.86 23.99 4.06
C LEU A 206 -17.78 23.64 5.07
N GLN A 207 -17.76 22.39 5.52
CA GLN A 207 -16.79 21.81 6.43
C GLN A 207 -15.89 20.78 5.74
N LEU A 208 -14.77 20.42 6.37
CA LEU A 208 -13.87 19.36 5.91
C LEU A 208 -13.72 18.32 7.03
N VAL A 209 -14.03 17.08 6.72
CA VAL A 209 -13.87 15.93 7.61
C VAL A 209 -12.66 15.13 7.17
N LEU A 210 -11.73 14.86 8.09
CA LEU A 210 -10.55 14.04 7.89
C LEU A 210 -10.67 12.76 8.73
N ILE A 211 -10.64 11.58 8.08
CA ILE A 211 -10.61 10.29 8.76
C ILE A 211 -9.38 9.48 8.36
N GLY A 212 -8.83 8.74 9.31
CA GLY A 212 -7.65 7.89 9.11
C GLY A 212 -6.46 8.29 9.97
N GLY A 213 -5.38 7.54 9.86
CA GLY A 213 -4.20 7.70 10.73
C GLY A 213 -3.26 8.83 10.31
N GLY A 214 -2.36 9.17 11.24
CA GLY A 214 -1.40 10.25 11.10
C GLY A 214 -1.87 11.55 11.75
N THR A 215 -0.93 12.46 11.95
CA THR A 215 -1.18 13.81 12.46
C THR A 215 -0.85 14.83 11.37
N ILE A 216 -1.64 15.91 11.29
CA ILE A 216 -1.41 17.00 10.34
C ILE A 216 -1.71 18.33 11.03
N ALA A 217 -0.92 19.35 10.73
CA ALA A 217 -1.17 20.69 11.19
C ALA A 217 -2.32 21.31 10.39
N ILE A 218 -3.41 21.65 11.07
CA ILE A 218 -4.56 22.34 10.49
C ILE A 218 -4.28 23.84 10.57
N PRO A 219 -4.37 24.61 9.48
CA PRO A 219 -4.22 26.06 9.52
C PRO A 219 -5.23 26.71 10.44
N ASP A 220 -4.80 27.66 11.28
CA ASP A 220 -5.67 28.35 12.25
C ASP A 220 -6.88 29.03 11.59
N SER A 221 -6.74 29.51 10.35
CA SER A 221 -7.80 30.15 9.58
C SER A 221 -9.01 29.25 9.25
N VAL A 222 -8.87 27.92 9.38
CA VAL A 222 -9.94 26.94 9.07
C VAL A 222 -10.16 25.94 10.18
N LYS A 223 -9.53 26.14 11.33
CA LYS A 223 -9.55 25.19 12.44
C LYS A 223 -10.98 24.85 12.89
N ASP A 224 -11.89 25.83 12.89
CA ASP A 224 -13.28 25.67 13.30
C ASP A 224 -14.14 24.98 12.21
N CYS A 225 -13.61 24.82 10.99
CA CYS A 225 -14.31 24.22 9.86
C CYS A 225 -13.71 22.86 9.46
N VAL A 226 -12.70 22.36 10.21
CA VAL A 226 -12.03 21.08 9.91
C VAL A 226 -12.16 20.13 11.09
N HIS A 227 -12.74 18.96 10.85
CA HIS A 227 -12.91 17.90 11.84
C HIS A 227 -11.92 16.77 11.57
N ASP A 228 -10.85 16.67 12.38
CA ASP A 228 -9.92 15.54 12.33
C ASP A 228 -10.35 14.47 13.34
N LEU A 229 -11.03 13.44 12.84
CA LEU A 229 -11.61 12.37 13.66
C LEU A 229 -10.66 11.19 13.91
N GLY A 230 -9.47 11.19 13.28
CA GLY A 230 -8.55 10.07 13.40
C GLY A 230 -9.10 8.76 12.81
N TYR A 231 -8.75 7.63 13.42
CA TYR A 231 -9.32 6.34 13.04
C TYR A 231 -10.77 6.23 13.50
N VAL A 232 -11.63 5.87 12.58
CA VAL A 232 -13.05 5.56 12.83
C VAL A 232 -13.33 4.08 12.53
N SER A 233 -14.47 3.57 12.95
CA SER A 233 -14.89 2.21 12.59
C SER A 233 -15.13 2.09 11.08
N GLN A 234 -15.16 0.85 10.57
CA GLN A 234 -15.47 0.63 9.15
C GLN A 234 -16.86 1.15 8.81
N GLN A 235 -17.86 0.94 9.69
CA GLN A 235 -19.22 1.46 9.50
C GLN A 235 -19.21 2.98 9.47
N ASP A 236 -18.59 3.65 10.47
CA ASP A 236 -18.50 5.12 10.49
C ASP A 236 -17.85 5.70 9.21
N LYS A 237 -16.87 4.99 8.64
CA LYS A 237 -16.27 5.41 7.37
C LYS A 237 -17.29 5.40 6.23
N TYR A 238 -18.11 4.36 6.11
CA TYR A 238 -19.15 4.30 5.09
C TYR A 238 -20.27 5.29 5.34
N ASP A 239 -20.64 5.50 6.60
CA ASP A 239 -21.62 6.50 7.00
C ASP A 239 -21.12 7.91 6.64
N ALA A 240 -19.85 8.20 6.93
CA ALA A 240 -19.21 9.46 6.57
C ALA A 240 -19.17 9.70 5.05
N LEU A 241 -18.84 8.68 4.27
CA LEU A 241 -18.80 8.77 2.80
C LEU A 241 -20.19 9.01 2.23
N GLN A 242 -21.21 8.34 2.76
CA GLN A 242 -22.59 8.50 2.30
C GLN A 242 -23.15 9.88 2.63
N GLY A 243 -22.75 10.49 3.74
CA GLY A 243 -23.20 11.82 4.17
C GLY A 243 -22.43 13.00 3.58
N ALA A 244 -21.31 12.75 2.90
CA ALA A 244 -20.47 13.78 2.30
C ALA A 244 -21.07 14.34 0.99
N LEU A 245 -20.70 15.56 0.67
CA LEU A 245 -20.99 16.15 -0.65
C LEU A 245 -20.06 15.57 -1.70
N PHE A 246 -18.79 15.38 -1.32
CA PHE A 246 -17.73 14.89 -2.19
C PHE A 246 -16.56 14.34 -1.36
#